data_53c8591eb7c952687ee0e5a97f9e4397
#
_entry.id   53c8591eb7c952687ee0e5a97f9e4397
#
_cell.length_a   1.000
_cell.length_b   1.000
_cell.length_c   1.000
_cell.angle_alpha   90.00
_cell.angle_beta   90.00
_cell.angle_gamma   90.00
#
_symmetry.space_group_name_H-M   'P 1'
#
loop_
_entity.id
_entity.type
_entity.pdbx_description
1 polymer ?
#
loop_
_entity_poly.entity_id
_entity_poly.type
_entity_poly.pdbx_seq_one_letter_code
_entity_poly.pdbx_strand_id
1 'polypeptide(L)' 'MTTTLASVPLPCSAAQLENAILKAAHNGHWHDAEVKVHGDKLVITYKDEDA' A
#
# COMPACT_ATOMS: atom_id res chain seq x y z
N MET A 1 12.12 -3.81 -8.93
CA MET A 1 11.23 -4.70 -8.17
C MET A 1 10.12 -3.91 -7.51
N THR A 2 8.97 -4.54 -7.35
CA THR A 2 7.84 -3.89 -6.67
C THR A 2 7.70 -4.47 -5.28
N THR A 3 7.65 -3.60 -4.29
CA THR A 3 7.52 -4.01 -2.90
C THR A 3 6.17 -3.57 -2.36
N THR A 4 5.50 -4.47 -1.66
CA THR A 4 4.21 -4.17 -1.04
C THR A 4 4.43 -3.55 0.33
N LEU A 5 3.93 -2.32 0.50
CA LEU A 5 4.03 -1.63 1.79
C LEU A 5 2.89 -2.04 2.72
N ALA A 6 1.72 -2.21 2.17
CA ALA A 6 0.55 -2.59 2.94
C ALA A 6 -0.52 -3.16 2.03
N SER A 7 -1.41 -3.97 2.57
CA SER A 7 -2.54 -4.48 1.81
C SER A 7 -3.74 -4.61 2.72
N VAL A 8 -4.93 -4.43 2.14
CA VAL A 8 -6.19 -4.47 2.89
C VAL A 8 -7.21 -5.24 2.07
N PRO A 9 -7.90 -6.21 2.68
CA PRO A 9 -8.97 -6.89 1.95
C PRO A 9 -10.16 -5.98 1.75
N LEU A 10 -10.85 -6.14 0.64
CA LEU A 10 -12.04 -5.35 0.35
C LEU A 10 -13.28 -6.23 0.45
N PRO A 11 -14.41 -5.68 0.88
CA PRO A 11 -14.56 -4.31 1.39
C PRO A 11 -13.89 -4.14 2.75
N CYS A 12 -13.46 -2.92 3.01
CA CYS A 12 -12.81 -2.60 4.28
C CYS A 12 -13.47 -1.38 4.90
N SER A 13 -13.30 -1.24 6.22
CA SER A 13 -13.78 -0.07 6.91
C SER A 13 -12.79 1.08 6.73
N ALA A 14 -13.24 2.31 7.03
CA ALA A 14 -12.37 3.46 6.96
C ALA A 14 -11.18 3.30 7.92
N ALA A 15 -11.42 2.69 9.07
CA ALA A 15 -10.37 2.48 10.04
C ALA A 15 -9.29 1.54 9.50
N GLN A 16 -9.69 0.49 8.82
CA GLN A 16 -8.74 -0.45 8.23
C GLN A 16 -7.91 0.22 7.15
N LEU A 17 -8.56 1.03 6.32
CA LEU A 17 -7.86 1.75 5.27
C LEU A 17 -6.88 2.75 5.87
N GLU A 18 -7.31 3.46 6.88
CA GLU A 18 -6.46 4.44 7.55
C GLU A 18 -5.22 3.78 8.14
N ASN A 19 -5.41 2.62 8.79
CA ASN A 19 -4.29 1.90 9.37
C ASN A 19 -3.30 1.45 8.29
N ALA A 20 -3.80 1.02 7.15
CA ALA A 20 -2.93 0.60 6.05
C ALA A 20 -2.12 1.78 5.53
N ILE A 21 -2.76 2.95 5.40
CA ILE A 21 -2.09 4.15 4.93
C ILE A 21 -1.01 4.59 5.93
N LEU A 22 -1.34 4.55 7.23
CA LEU A 22 -0.37 4.90 8.25
C LEU A 22 0.83 3.96 8.23
N LYS A 23 0.56 2.68 8.07
CA LYS A 23 1.62 1.70 7.99
C LYS A 23 2.54 1.97 6.80
N ALA A 24 1.95 2.27 5.65
CA ALA A 24 2.72 2.58 4.46
C ALA A 24 3.49 3.89 4.63
N ALA A 25 2.89 4.87 5.30
CA ALA A 25 3.50 6.17 5.48
C ALA A 25 4.73 6.12 6.39
N HIS A 26 4.82 5.11 7.25
CA HIS A 26 6.00 4.93 8.08
C HIS A 26 7.21 4.48 7.28
N ASN A 27 6.97 4.02 6.07
CA ASN A 27 8.04 3.58 5.19
C ASN A 27 8.64 4.79 4.47
N GLY A 28 9.95 4.82 4.32
CA GLY A 28 10.62 5.94 3.67
C GLY A 28 10.30 6.09 2.19
N HIS A 29 9.67 5.09 1.60
CA HIS A 29 9.33 5.10 0.18
C HIS A 29 7.88 5.53 -0.07
N TRP A 30 7.23 6.10 0.94
CA TRP A 30 5.85 6.52 0.83
C TRP A 30 5.62 7.48 -0.34
N HIS A 31 6.58 8.32 -0.63
CA HIS A 31 6.44 9.32 -1.70
C HIS A 31 6.33 8.67 -3.08
N ASP A 32 6.87 7.48 -3.22
CA ASP A 32 6.83 6.76 -4.50
C ASP A 32 5.77 5.69 -4.53
N ALA A 33 4.91 5.66 -3.51
CA ALA A 33 3.93 4.61 -3.38
C ALA A 33 2.76 4.79 -4.34
N GLU A 34 2.23 3.66 -4.79
CA GLU A 34 1.06 3.64 -5.64
C GLU A 34 0.00 2.78 -4.96
N VAL A 35 -1.26 3.18 -5.13
CA VAL A 35 -2.38 2.42 -4.59
C VAL A 35 -3.08 1.73 -5.75
N LYS A 36 -3.21 0.41 -5.65
CA LYS A 36 -3.82 -0.39 -6.70
C LYS A 36 -4.85 -1.33 -6.11
N VAL A 37 -5.88 -1.62 -6.89
CA VAL A 37 -6.90 -2.59 -6.50
C VAL A 37 -6.69 -3.85 -7.33
N HIS A 38 -6.51 -4.96 -6.63
CA HIS A 38 -6.34 -6.26 -7.27
C HIS A 38 -7.44 -7.19 -6.78
N GLY A 39 -8.43 -7.42 -7.64
CA GLY A 39 -9.53 -8.29 -7.28
C GLY A 39 -10.30 -7.75 -6.08
N ASP A 40 -10.22 -8.45 -4.97
CA ASP A 40 -10.96 -8.07 -3.76
C ASP A 40 -10.05 -7.51 -2.68
N LYS A 41 -8.92 -6.94 -3.06
CA LYS A 41 -8.02 -6.32 -2.08
C LYS A 41 -7.38 -5.07 -2.65
N LEU A 42 -7.01 -4.18 -1.74
CA LEU A 42 -6.30 -2.94 -2.08
C LEU A 42 -4.86 -3.11 -1.63
N VAL A 43 -3.93 -2.74 -2.51
CA VAL A 43 -2.50 -2.94 -2.25
C VAL A 43 -1.78 -1.62 -2.44
N ILE A 44 -0.91 -1.28 -1.50
CA ILE A 44 -0.07 -0.10 -1.59
C ILE A 44 1.36 -0.60 -1.84
N THR A 45 1.90 -0.22 -2.99
CA THR A 45 3.21 -0.70 -3.41
C THR A 45 4.10 0.45 -3.85
N TYR A 46 5.39 0.19 -3.92
CA TYR A 46 6.30 1.12 -4.54
C TYR A 46 7.29 0.33 -5.41
N LYS A 47 7.80 1.00 -6.42
CA LYS A 47 8.79 0.40 -7.29
C LYS A 47 10.15 0.72 -6.76
N ASP A 48 10.86 -0.31 -6.41
CA ASP A 48 12.24 -0.17 -5.99
C ASP A 48 13.10 -0.23 -7.23
N GLU A 49 13.55 0.92 -7.66
CA GLU A 49 14.42 0.99 -8.81
C GLU A 49 15.83 0.70 -8.38
N ASP A 50 16.05 -0.54 -8.20
CA ASP A 50 17.38 -0.98 -7.89
C ASP A 50 18.13 -1.12 -9.18
N ALA A 51 18.80 -0.08 -9.54
CA ALA A 51 19.54 -0.06 -10.79
C ALA A 51 20.69 -1.04 -10.76
#